data_fdcdaf98534d8551b62b0caf84bee99e
#
_entry.id   fdcdaf98534d8551b62b0caf84bee99e
#
_cell.length_a   1.000
_cell.length_b   1.000
_cell.length_c   1.000
_cell.angle_alpha   90.00
_cell.angle_beta   90.00
_cell.angle_gamma   90.00
#
_symmetry.space_group_name_H-M   'P 1'
#
loop_
_entity.id
_entity.type
_entity.pdbx_description
1 polymer ?
#
loop_
_entity_poly.entity_id
_entity_poly.type
_entity_poly.pdbx_seq_one_letter_code
_entity_poly.pdbx_strand_id
1 'polypeptide(L)'
;MPMSSEMSGTTRNRQVRQQRITDFVIDHGSAAVAELVRLTGVSHMTVHRDIDDLARRGVVRKFRGGVSALPSTVFESNSEYRLSAHLDAKAAIARSAAALVEPGMSVLLDDSTTALQLARLLPDLAPLTVATNYLRAIDVLKNVEDLRLICIGGDYSRTHDSFLGMPCLETIERITVDVAFLSTSAMNVSMTFHQEPEIVLVKRAMLESAETRVLLMDSSKMPRAALHRLAPVTDYDRLIVDSGVDGALVKELEERVPVEVAPL
;
A
#
# COMPACT_ATOMS: atom_id res chain seq x y z
N MET A 1 6.66 -6.86 -35.50
CA MET A 1 6.11 -5.50 -35.43
C MET A 1 6.43 -4.94 -34.06
N PRO A 2 7.31 -3.93 -33.92
CA PRO A 2 7.70 -3.40 -32.60
C PRO A 2 6.87 -2.15 -32.26
N MET A 3 5.68 -2.31 -31.68
CA MET A 3 4.85 -1.21 -31.19
C MET A 3 4.56 -1.26 -29.67
N SER A 4 5.07 -2.25 -28.94
CA SER A 4 4.74 -2.43 -27.51
C SER A 4 5.72 -1.78 -26.52
N SER A 5 6.93 -1.37 -26.92
CA SER A 5 7.93 -0.81 -26.01
C SER A 5 7.81 0.72 -25.79
N GLU A 6 7.38 1.46 -26.81
CA GLU A 6 7.25 2.93 -26.71
C GLU A 6 6.02 3.37 -25.87
N MET A 7 4.93 2.62 -25.93
CA MET A 7 3.76 2.86 -25.08
C MET A 7 4.07 2.68 -23.58
N SER A 8 4.96 1.76 -23.22
CA SER A 8 5.41 1.52 -21.84
C SER A 8 6.18 2.72 -21.27
N GLY A 9 7.10 3.31 -22.01
CA GLY A 9 7.92 4.45 -21.58
C GLY A 9 7.11 5.73 -21.33
N THR A 10 6.18 6.06 -22.22
CA THR A 10 5.34 7.27 -22.09
C THR A 10 4.37 7.16 -20.91
N THR A 11 3.81 5.98 -20.68
CA THR A 11 2.91 5.70 -19.56
C THR A 11 3.66 5.78 -18.23
N ARG A 12 4.85 5.18 -18.15
CA ARG A 12 5.71 5.25 -16.96
C ARG A 12 6.13 6.69 -16.64
N ASN A 13 6.54 7.47 -17.61
CA ASN A 13 6.90 8.87 -17.44
C ASN A 13 5.72 9.72 -16.96
N ARG A 14 4.50 9.43 -17.43
CA ARG A 14 3.27 10.09 -16.96
C ARG A 14 2.98 9.75 -15.49
N GLN A 15 3.08 8.49 -15.11
CA GLN A 15 2.85 8.03 -13.73
C GLN A 15 3.84 8.67 -12.76
N VAL A 16 5.13 8.67 -13.07
CA VAL A 16 6.18 9.33 -12.24
C VAL A 16 5.90 10.83 -12.10
N ARG A 17 5.49 11.48 -13.17
CA ARG A 17 5.15 12.91 -13.13
C ARG A 17 3.91 13.19 -12.28
N GLN A 18 2.85 12.42 -12.46
CA GLN A 18 1.63 12.54 -11.65
C GLN A 18 1.91 12.27 -10.17
N GLN A 19 2.79 11.32 -9.86
CA GLN A 19 3.25 11.08 -8.50
C GLN A 19 3.94 12.30 -7.92
N ARG A 20 4.92 12.90 -8.62
CA ARG A 20 5.61 14.13 -8.16
C ARG A 20 4.65 15.29 -7.91
N ILE A 21 3.62 15.46 -8.76
CA ILE A 21 2.57 16.45 -8.54
C ILE A 21 1.81 16.16 -7.25
N THR A 22 1.43 14.91 -7.06
CA THR A 22 0.66 14.48 -5.89
C THR A 22 1.44 14.69 -4.59
N ASP A 23 2.69 14.23 -4.53
CA ASP A 23 3.56 14.37 -3.36
C ASP A 23 3.75 15.84 -3.01
N PHE A 24 4.06 16.68 -4.00
CA PHE A 24 4.20 18.12 -3.79
C PHE A 24 2.93 18.77 -3.24
N VAL A 25 1.76 18.41 -3.79
CA VAL A 25 0.47 18.97 -3.34
C VAL A 25 0.11 18.49 -1.93
N ILE A 26 0.47 17.24 -1.58
CA ILE A 26 0.25 16.69 -0.24
C ILE A 26 1.13 17.41 0.77
N ASP A 27 2.41 17.58 0.48
CA ASP A 27 3.39 18.19 1.41
C ASP A 27 3.12 19.68 1.66
N HIS A 28 2.62 20.39 0.63
CA HIS A 28 2.39 21.84 0.70
C HIS A 28 0.90 22.21 0.90
N GLY A 29 -0.01 21.23 0.94
CA GLY A 29 -1.46 21.42 1.05
C GLY A 29 -2.11 21.92 -0.25
N SER A 30 -1.43 22.72 -1.06
CA SER A 30 -1.90 23.22 -2.36
C SER A 30 -0.74 23.64 -3.25
N ALA A 31 -0.99 23.71 -4.57
CA ALA A 31 -0.02 24.21 -5.54
C ALA A 31 -0.70 25.00 -6.67
N ALA A 32 -0.08 26.08 -7.12
CA ALA A 32 -0.48 26.76 -8.35
C ALA A 32 -0.01 25.96 -9.58
N VAL A 33 -0.76 26.04 -10.69
CA VAL A 33 -0.37 25.37 -11.95
C VAL A 33 1.05 25.76 -12.39
N ALA A 34 1.44 27.02 -12.23
CA ALA A 34 2.77 27.52 -12.57
C ALA A 34 3.89 26.86 -11.75
N GLU A 35 3.63 26.53 -10.48
CA GLU A 35 4.58 25.81 -9.62
C GLU A 35 4.75 24.36 -10.10
N LEU A 36 3.65 23.71 -10.45
CA LEU A 36 3.66 22.35 -10.97
C LEU A 36 4.35 22.25 -12.35
N VAL A 37 4.24 23.27 -13.19
CA VAL A 37 5.00 23.37 -14.44
C VAL A 37 6.51 23.44 -14.15
N ARG A 38 6.94 24.26 -13.19
CA ARG A 38 8.36 24.34 -12.79
C ARG A 38 8.84 23.02 -12.17
N LEU A 39 8.02 22.42 -11.31
CA LEU A 39 8.33 21.14 -10.67
C LEU A 39 8.55 20.02 -11.68
N THR A 40 7.69 19.94 -12.68
CA THR A 40 7.65 18.80 -13.62
C THR A 40 8.43 19.02 -14.90
N GLY A 41 8.73 20.26 -15.27
CA GLY A 41 9.44 20.63 -16.50
C GLY A 41 8.64 20.42 -17.80
N VAL A 42 7.31 20.21 -17.69
CA VAL A 42 6.44 20.02 -18.87
C VAL A 42 5.55 21.22 -19.13
N SER A 43 4.89 21.27 -20.31
CA SER A 43 4.01 22.38 -20.70
C SER A 43 2.78 22.52 -19.76
N HIS A 44 2.23 23.73 -19.68
CA HIS A 44 0.96 24.01 -18.97
C HIS A 44 -0.16 23.06 -19.40
N MET A 45 -0.28 22.76 -20.70
CA MET A 45 -1.30 21.85 -21.22
C MET A 45 -1.13 20.44 -20.66
N THR A 46 0.11 19.96 -20.54
CA THR A 46 0.41 18.63 -20.00
C THR A 46 0.08 18.58 -18.50
N VAL A 47 0.47 19.62 -17.75
CA VAL A 47 0.11 19.73 -16.31
C VAL A 47 -1.40 19.76 -16.11
N HIS A 48 -2.14 20.52 -16.93
CA HIS A 48 -3.61 20.54 -16.84
C HIS A 48 -4.23 19.16 -17.07
N ARG A 49 -3.75 18.38 -18.06
CA ARG A 49 -4.23 17.01 -18.30
C ARG A 49 -3.92 16.08 -17.13
N ASP A 50 -2.74 16.21 -16.54
CA ASP A 50 -2.36 15.42 -15.34
C ASP A 50 -3.25 15.79 -14.14
N ILE A 51 -3.49 17.08 -13.91
CA ILE A 51 -4.39 17.58 -12.87
C ILE A 51 -5.83 17.08 -13.10
N ASP A 52 -6.33 17.11 -14.34
CA ASP A 52 -7.67 16.62 -14.66
C ASP A 52 -7.82 15.12 -14.38
N ASP A 53 -6.79 14.35 -14.66
CA ASP A 53 -6.76 12.93 -14.34
C ASP A 53 -6.73 12.68 -12.82
N LEU A 54 -5.83 13.36 -12.11
CA LEU A 54 -5.71 13.24 -10.65
C LEU A 54 -7.00 13.67 -9.95
N ALA A 55 -7.67 14.72 -10.44
CA ALA A 55 -8.95 15.17 -9.91
C ALA A 55 -10.08 14.17 -10.19
N ARG A 56 -10.15 13.56 -11.39
CA ARG A 56 -11.12 12.50 -11.68
C ARG A 56 -10.92 11.25 -10.83
N ARG A 57 -9.66 10.95 -10.48
CA ARG A 57 -9.28 9.84 -9.61
C ARG A 57 -9.45 10.19 -8.12
N GLY A 58 -9.93 11.39 -7.77
CA GLY A 58 -10.12 11.80 -6.39
C GLY A 58 -8.82 11.98 -5.60
N VAL A 59 -7.71 12.29 -6.25
CA VAL A 59 -6.39 12.50 -5.61
C VAL A 59 -6.21 13.96 -5.18
N VAL A 60 -6.68 14.89 -6.02
CA VAL A 60 -6.58 16.34 -5.76
C VAL A 60 -7.93 17.02 -6.05
N ARG A 61 -8.13 18.20 -5.46
CA ARG A 61 -9.26 19.08 -5.75
C ARG A 61 -8.80 20.29 -6.52
N LYS A 62 -9.42 20.57 -7.65
CA LYS A 62 -9.12 21.76 -8.46
C LYS A 62 -9.73 23.01 -7.84
N PHE A 63 -9.00 24.12 -7.91
CA PHE A 63 -9.50 25.48 -7.69
C PHE A 63 -8.99 26.40 -8.81
N ARG A 64 -9.47 27.65 -8.84
CA ARG A 64 -9.08 28.60 -9.88
C ARG A 64 -7.57 28.88 -9.81
N GLY A 65 -6.82 28.40 -10.80
CA GLY A 65 -5.37 28.61 -10.93
C GLY A 65 -4.49 27.55 -10.26
N GLY A 66 -5.07 26.50 -9.64
CA GLY A 66 -4.27 25.49 -8.97
C GLY A 66 -5.03 24.25 -8.51
N VAL A 67 -4.37 23.49 -7.67
CA VAL A 67 -4.92 22.29 -7.02
C VAL A 67 -4.59 22.30 -5.52
N SER A 68 -5.44 21.68 -4.73
CA SER A 68 -5.20 21.39 -3.31
C SER A 68 -5.25 19.88 -3.08
N ALA A 69 -4.50 19.43 -2.08
CA ALA A 69 -4.72 18.10 -1.54
C ALA A 69 -6.18 17.95 -1.13
N LEU A 70 -6.75 16.77 -1.36
CA LEU A 70 -7.92 16.36 -0.61
C LEU A 70 -7.48 16.06 0.82
N PRO A 71 -8.37 16.15 1.82
CA PRO A 71 -8.06 15.63 3.14
C PRO A 71 -7.48 14.22 3.00
N SER A 72 -6.41 13.90 3.72
CA SER A 72 -5.69 12.62 3.63
C SER A 72 -6.62 11.40 3.72
N THR A 73 -7.73 11.56 4.46
CA THR A 73 -8.81 10.57 4.59
C THR A 73 -9.46 10.16 3.27
N VAL A 74 -9.44 11.01 2.24
CA VAL A 74 -10.19 10.76 1.00
C VAL A 74 -9.32 10.13 -0.09
N PHE A 75 -8.07 10.57 -0.25
CA PHE A 75 -7.25 10.08 -1.37
C PHE A 75 -6.43 8.83 -1.00
N GLU A 76 -5.97 8.70 0.25
CA GLU A 76 -5.25 7.51 0.71
C GLU A 76 -6.15 6.26 0.75
N SER A 77 -7.46 6.44 0.91
CA SER A 77 -8.44 5.37 0.77
C SER A 77 -8.62 4.91 -0.68
N ASN A 78 -8.23 5.71 -1.70
CA ASN A 78 -8.43 5.37 -3.10
C ASN A 78 -7.47 4.27 -3.55
N SER A 79 -8.00 3.07 -3.77
CA SER A 79 -7.26 1.89 -4.20
C SER A 79 -6.53 2.10 -5.54
N GLU A 80 -7.13 2.81 -6.52
CA GLU A 80 -6.50 3.06 -7.83
C GLU A 80 -5.27 3.97 -7.73
N TYR A 81 -5.31 4.99 -6.87
CA TYR A 81 -4.13 5.80 -6.59
C TYR A 81 -3.03 4.94 -5.97
N ARG A 82 -3.35 4.20 -4.91
CA ARG A 82 -2.39 3.33 -4.20
C ARG A 82 -1.74 2.29 -5.11
N LEU A 83 -2.46 1.78 -6.13
CA LEU A 83 -1.93 0.81 -7.11
C LEU A 83 -0.83 1.38 -7.99
N SER A 84 -0.85 2.68 -8.27
CA SER A 84 0.12 3.32 -9.16
C SER A 84 1.23 4.08 -8.42
N ALA A 85 1.07 4.34 -7.12
CA ALA A 85 1.99 5.10 -6.30
C ALA A 85 3.13 4.24 -5.75
N HIS A 86 4.37 4.77 -5.75
CA HIS A 86 5.56 4.19 -5.10
C HIS A 86 5.83 2.72 -5.47
N LEU A 87 5.67 2.36 -6.75
CA LEU A 87 5.75 0.97 -7.22
C LEU A 87 7.12 0.33 -6.96
N ASP A 88 8.21 1.07 -7.17
CA ASP A 88 9.57 0.54 -6.98
C ASP A 88 9.83 0.25 -5.49
N ALA A 89 9.40 1.14 -4.58
CA ALA A 89 9.47 0.93 -3.13
C ALA A 89 8.66 -0.30 -2.69
N LYS A 90 7.41 -0.41 -3.12
CA LYS A 90 6.55 -1.57 -2.80
C LYS A 90 7.11 -2.88 -3.34
N ALA A 91 7.69 -2.87 -4.54
CA ALA A 91 8.31 -4.05 -5.13
C ALA A 91 9.58 -4.46 -4.36
N ALA A 92 10.38 -3.50 -3.87
CA ALA A 92 11.53 -3.78 -3.02
C ALA A 92 11.10 -4.41 -1.69
N ILE A 93 10.14 -3.80 -0.99
CA ILE A 93 9.55 -4.31 0.25
C ILE A 93 8.98 -5.73 0.04
N ALA A 94 8.26 -5.97 -1.05
CA ALA A 94 7.69 -7.27 -1.36
C ALA A 94 8.77 -8.35 -1.59
N ARG A 95 9.89 -8.02 -2.24
CA ARG A 95 11.02 -8.96 -2.40
C ARG A 95 11.64 -9.36 -1.06
N SER A 96 11.86 -8.38 -0.15
CA SER A 96 12.32 -8.66 1.21
C SER A 96 11.29 -9.51 1.99
N ALA A 97 10.01 -9.19 1.89
CA ALA A 97 8.94 -9.95 2.52
C ALA A 97 8.86 -11.41 2.00
N ALA A 98 9.05 -11.61 0.69
CA ALA A 98 9.04 -12.94 0.08
C ALA A 98 10.13 -13.88 0.65
N ALA A 99 11.26 -13.33 1.08
CA ALA A 99 12.35 -14.10 1.71
C ALA A 99 11.97 -14.68 3.09
N LEU A 100 10.86 -14.24 3.68
CA LEU A 100 10.32 -14.77 4.94
C LEU A 100 9.31 -15.90 4.73
N VAL A 101 8.96 -16.20 3.49
CA VAL A 101 7.95 -17.22 3.15
C VAL A 101 8.66 -18.49 2.70
N GLU A 102 8.36 -19.59 3.38
CA GLU A 102 8.88 -20.92 3.06
C GLU A 102 7.77 -21.81 2.51
N PRO A 103 8.07 -22.76 1.61
CA PRO A 103 7.10 -23.74 1.14
C PRO A 103 6.40 -24.48 2.28
N GLY A 104 5.09 -24.60 2.19
CA GLY A 104 4.25 -25.24 3.21
C GLY A 104 3.63 -24.26 4.21
N MET A 105 4.09 -23.02 4.29
CA MET A 105 3.54 -22.01 5.21
C MET A 105 2.10 -21.60 4.85
N SER A 106 1.38 -21.16 5.87
CA SER A 106 0.14 -20.40 5.78
C SER A 106 0.40 -18.91 5.91
N VAL A 107 -0.02 -18.16 4.90
CA VAL A 107 0.25 -16.72 4.75
C VAL A 107 -1.06 -15.95 4.73
N LEU A 108 -1.17 -14.88 5.52
CA LEU A 108 -2.28 -13.94 5.47
C LEU A 108 -1.83 -12.63 4.84
N LEU A 109 -2.55 -12.19 3.80
CA LEU A 109 -2.33 -10.91 3.13
C LEU A 109 -3.49 -9.96 3.37
N ASP A 110 -3.21 -8.73 3.76
CA ASP A 110 -4.21 -7.68 3.86
C ASP A 110 -4.57 -7.06 2.49
N ASP A 111 -5.49 -6.08 2.50
CA ASP A 111 -5.96 -5.35 1.33
C ASP A 111 -5.04 -4.21 0.88
N SER A 112 -3.76 -4.29 1.20
CA SER A 112 -2.79 -3.29 0.80
C SER A 112 -2.19 -3.56 -0.59
N THR A 113 -1.86 -2.48 -1.28
CA THR A 113 -1.16 -2.59 -2.57
C THR A 113 0.30 -3.02 -2.43
N THR A 114 0.88 -2.97 -1.22
CA THR A 114 2.21 -3.53 -0.93
C THR A 114 2.12 -5.04 -0.78
N ALA A 115 1.13 -5.56 -0.02
CA ALA A 115 0.85 -7.00 0.06
C ALA A 115 0.47 -7.59 -1.31
N LEU A 116 -0.19 -6.82 -2.19
CA LEU A 116 -0.43 -7.23 -3.57
C LEU A 116 0.86 -7.47 -4.37
N GLN A 117 1.92 -6.68 -4.14
CA GLN A 117 3.21 -6.95 -4.79
C GLN A 117 3.80 -8.27 -4.28
N LEU A 118 3.67 -8.56 -2.99
CA LEU A 118 4.06 -9.86 -2.42
C LEU A 118 3.22 -11.00 -3.01
N ALA A 119 1.90 -10.84 -3.10
CA ALA A 119 1.02 -11.85 -3.71
C ALA A 119 1.47 -12.30 -5.10
N ARG A 120 2.08 -11.41 -5.89
CA ARG A 120 2.61 -11.72 -7.23
C ARG A 120 3.88 -12.57 -7.23
N LEU A 121 4.57 -12.64 -6.09
CA LEU A 121 5.79 -13.43 -5.91
C LEU A 121 5.50 -14.80 -5.29
N LEU A 122 4.37 -14.96 -4.58
CA LEU A 122 4.02 -16.21 -3.89
C LEU A 122 3.87 -17.43 -4.81
N PRO A 123 3.44 -17.32 -6.10
CA PRO A 123 3.41 -18.47 -7.00
C PRO A 123 4.74 -19.21 -7.12
N ASP A 124 5.85 -18.48 -7.09
CA ASP A 124 7.20 -19.04 -7.21
C ASP A 124 7.67 -19.75 -5.91
N LEU A 125 6.91 -19.61 -4.81
CA LEU A 125 7.21 -20.15 -3.48
C LEU A 125 6.27 -21.30 -3.08
N ALA A 126 5.35 -21.71 -3.97
CA ALA A 126 4.43 -22.83 -3.71
C ALA A 126 5.19 -24.14 -3.38
N PRO A 127 4.62 -25.07 -2.58
CA PRO A 127 3.23 -25.09 -2.09
C PRO A 127 2.99 -24.16 -0.90
N LEU A 128 1.83 -23.45 -0.88
CA LEU A 128 1.44 -22.52 0.19
C LEU A 128 -0.07 -22.59 0.48
N THR A 129 -0.46 -22.18 1.68
CA THR A 129 -1.85 -21.77 1.96
C THR A 129 -1.88 -20.26 2.09
N VAL A 130 -2.67 -19.55 1.28
CA VAL A 130 -2.79 -18.09 1.34
C VAL A 130 -4.22 -17.68 1.66
N ALA A 131 -4.39 -16.86 2.70
CA ALA A 131 -5.67 -16.24 3.06
C ALA A 131 -5.63 -14.74 2.75
N THR A 132 -6.69 -14.19 2.19
CA THR A 132 -6.78 -12.74 1.92
C THR A 132 -8.22 -12.29 1.74
N ASN A 133 -8.52 -11.06 2.19
CA ASN A 133 -9.76 -10.35 1.91
C ASN A 133 -9.66 -9.41 0.69
N TYR A 134 -8.52 -9.37 0.00
CA TYR A 134 -8.26 -8.45 -1.10
C TYR A 134 -8.60 -9.06 -2.45
N LEU A 135 -9.60 -8.52 -3.15
CA LEU A 135 -10.07 -9.07 -4.43
C LEU A 135 -8.96 -9.18 -5.48
N ARG A 136 -8.05 -8.20 -5.54
CA ARG A 136 -6.93 -8.23 -6.49
C ARG A 136 -5.89 -9.30 -6.17
N ALA A 137 -5.65 -9.59 -4.90
CA ALA A 137 -4.78 -10.70 -4.52
C ALA A 137 -5.44 -12.05 -4.86
N ILE A 138 -6.76 -12.17 -4.63
CA ILE A 138 -7.54 -13.34 -5.06
C ILE A 138 -7.41 -13.53 -6.58
N ASP A 139 -7.56 -12.48 -7.39
CA ASP A 139 -7.42 -12.55 -8.85
C ASP A 139 -6.03 -13.01 -9.31
N VAL A 140 -4.97 -12.61 -8.61
CA VAL A 140 -3.60 -13.05 -8.89
C VAL A 140 -3.39 -14.53 -8.56
N LEU A 141 -3.96 -15.00 -7.44
CA LEU A 141 -3.63 -16.30 -6.85
C LEU A 141 -4.59 -17.44 -7.23
N LYS A 142 -5.81 -17.14 -7.68
CA LYS A 142 -6.90 -18.15 -7.88
C LYS A 142 -6.61 -19.28 -8.85
N ASN A 143 -5.63 -19.13 -9.75
CA ASN A 143 -5.26 -20.12 -10.75
C ASN A 143 -3.83 -20.67 -10.54
N VAL A 144 -3.22 -20.43 -9.39
CA VAL A 144 -1.87 -20.92 -9.08
C VAL A 144 -1.97 -22.36 -8.64
N GLU A 145 -1.25 -23.26 -9.34
CA GLU A 145 -1.12 -24.67 -8.97
C GLU A 145 -0.36 -24.80 -7.64
N ASP A 146 -0.68 -25.82 -6.85
CA ASP A 146 -0.07 -26.10 -5.54
C ASP A 146 -0.24 -24.97 -4.50
N LEU A 147 -1.20 -24.04 -4.71
CA LEU A 147 -1.55 -23.01 -3.76
C LEU A 147 -3.01 -23.19 -3.30
N ARG A 148 -3.19 -23.41 -1.99
CA ARG A 148 -4.52 -23.37 -1.37
C ARG A 148 -4.89 -21.92 -1.08
N LEU A 149 -5.88 -21.37 -1.79
CA LEU A 149 -6.38 -20.01 -1.56
C LEU A 149 -7.63 -20.02 -0.67
N ILE A 150 -7.57 -19.26 0.43
CA ILE A 150 -8.71 -18.97 1.30
C ILE A 150 -9.17 -17.54 1.01
N CYS A 151 -10.29 -17.41 0.29
CA CYS A 151 -10.93 -16.13 0.03
C CYS A 151 -11.75 -15.72 1.25
N ILE A 152 -11.28 -14.72 2.00
CA ILE A 152 -12.01 -14.15 3.13
C ILE A 152 -13.07 -13.21 2.56
N GLY A 153 -14.32 -13.65 2.60
CA GLY A 153 -15.48 -12.91 2.11
C GLY A 153 -15.99 -11.86 3.08
N GLY A 154 -17.09 -11.22 2.75
CA GLY A 154 -17.73 -10.19 3.56
C GLY A 154 -18.45 -9.15 2.71
N ASP A 155 -18.66 -7.96 3.24
CA ASP A 155 -19.22 -6.83 2.53
C ASP A 155 -18.17 -6.22 1.60
N TYR A 156 -18.48 -6.16 0.30
CA TYR A 156 -17.53 -5.63 -0.67
C TYR A 156 -17.41 -4.10 -0.61
N SER A 157 -16.22 -3.63 -0.32
CA SER A 157 -15.85 -2.21 -0.37
C SER A 157 -15.27 -1.84 -1.73
N ARG A 158 -15.98 -0.99 -2.49
CA ARG A 158 -15.49 -0.47 -3.78
C ARG A 158 -14.25 0.41 -3.63
N THR A 159 -14.15 1.15 -2.53
CA THR A 159 -13.04 2.07 -2.26
C THR A 159 -11.75 1.32 -2.06
N HIS A 160 -11.79 0.20 -1.33
CA HIS A 160 -10.63 -0.62 -1.00
C HIS A 160 -10.43 -1.79 -1.96
N ASP A 161 -11.47 -2.15 -2.73
CA ASP A 161 -11.50 -3.34 -3.60
C ASP A 161 -11.29 -4.63 -2.77
N SER A 162 -11.86 -4.66 -1.57
CA SER A 162 -11.70 -5.71 -0.57
C SER A 162 -13.01 -6.04 0.14
N PHE A 163 -13.00 -7.13 0.90
CA PHE A 163 -14.14 -7.57 1.70
C PHE A 163 -13.93 -7.20 3.16
N LEU A 164 -14.97 -6.65 3.77
CA LEU A 164 -14.97 -6.12 5.14
C LEU A 164 -16.21 -6.63 5.90
N GLY A 165 -16.49 -6.04 7.07
CA GLY A 165 -17.67 -6.30 7.86
C GLY A 165 -17.58 -7.56 8.74
N MET A 166 -18.69 -7.86 9.44
CA MET A 166 -18.73 -8.97 10.40
C MET A 166 -18.37 -10.34 9.81
N PRO A 167 -18.84 -10.74 8.60
CA PRO A 167 -18.47 -12.04 8.05
C PRO A 167 -16.97 -12.16 7.76
N CYS A 168 -16.31 -11.06 7.40
CA CYS A 168 -14.87 -11.00 7.22
C CYS A 168 -14.15 -11.22 8.56
N LEU A 169 -14.55 -10.50 9.60
CA LEU A 169 -13.99 -10.63 10.95
C LEU A 169 -14.15 -12.06 11.49
N GLU A 170 -15.36 -12.62 11.46
CA GLU A 170 -15.63 -13.97 11.93
C GLU A 170 -14.80 -15.05 11.20
N THR A 171 -14.49 -14.83 9.92
CA THR A 171 -13.64 -15.75 9.15
C THR A 171 -12.19 -15.66 9.62
N ILE A 172 -11.66 -14.44 9.82
CA ILE A 172 -10.29 -14.21 10.29
C ILE A 172 -10.09 -14.76 11.69
N GLU A 173 -11.02 -14.53 12.61
CA GLU A 173 -10.95 -15.01 14.00
C GLU A 173 -10.92 -16.55 14.15
N ARG A 174 -11.31 -17.28 13.10
CA ARG A 174 -11.34 -18.76 13.08
C ARG A 174 -10.13 -19.40 12.43
N ILE A 175 -9.18 -18.61 11.95
CA ILE A 175 -7.95 -19.13 11.35
C ILE A 175 -6.74 -18.71 12.17
N THR A 176 -5.69 -19.52 12.13
CA THR A 176 -4.35 -19.15 12.59
C THR A 176 -3.38 -19.39 11.45
N VAL A 177 -2.48 -18.46 11.19
CA VAL A 177 -1.50 -18.51 10.12
C VAL A 177 -0.09 -18.34 10.65
N ASP A 178 0.89 -18.91 9.95
CA ASP A 178 2.30 -18.78 10.32
C ASP A 178 2.77 -17.32 10.21
N VAL A 179 2.34 -16.61 9.17
CA VAL A 179 2.75 -15.22 8.96
C VAL A 179 1.63 -14.36 8.34
N ALA A 180 1.45 -13.15 8.89
CA ALA A 180 0.61 -12.12 8.30
C ALA A 180 1.45 -10.94 7.81
N PHE A 181 1.22 -10.53 6.57
CA PHE A 181 1.81 -9.33 5.98
C PHE A 181 0.75 -8.24 5.87
N LEU A 182 0.97 -7.16 6.58
CA LEU A 182 0.05 -6.03 6.67
C LEU A 182 0.73 -4.73 6.24
N SER A 183 -0.04 -3.79 5.76
CA SER A 183 0.36 -2.39 5.61
C SER A 183 -0.72 -1.48 6.18
N THR A 184 -0.41 -0.20 6.32
CA THR A 184 -1.39 0.76 6.82
C THR A 184 -1.25 2.11 6.13
N SER A 185 -2.12 3.07 6.43
CA SER A 185 -2.12 4.40 5.78
C SER A 185 -1.01 5.30 6.29
N ALA A 186 -0.65 5.20 7.57
CA ALA A 186 0.36 6.03 8.19
C ALA A 186 0.97 5.35 9.41
N MET A 187 2.21 5.72 9.76
CA MET A 187 2.83 5.35 11.02
C MET A 187 3.79 6.44 11.52
N ASN A 188 3.99 6.48 12.82
CA ASN A 188 5.10 7.16 13.48
C ASN A 188 5.93 6.12 14.27
N VAL A 189 6.88 6.58 15.04
CA VAL A 189 7.80 5.70 15.80
C VAL A 189 7.07 4.74 16.77
N SER A 190 5.89 5.11 17.28
CA SER A 190 5.21 4.35 18.32
C SER A 190 3.92 3.65 17.88
N MET A 191 3.29 4.12 16.81
CA MET A 191 1.92 3.76 16.48
C MET A 191 1.70 3.70 14.97
N THR A 192 0.89 2.73 14.55
CA THR A 192 0.32 2.62 13.21
C THR A 192 -1.10 3.17 13.18
N PHE A 193 -1.52 3.72 12.02
CA PHE A 193 -2.80 4.40 11.89
C PHE A 193 -3.49 4.05 10.59
N HIS A 194 -4.83 4.14 10.59
CA HIS A 194 -5.64 4.07 9.38
C HIS A 194 -6.70 5.17 9.35
N GLN A 195 -7.24 5.46 8.15
CA GLN A 195 -8.27 6.48 7.98
C GLN A 195 -9.65 5.99 8.38
N GLU A 196 -9.92 4.70 8.28
CA GLU A 196 -11.24 4.09 8.42
C GLU A 196 -11.29 3.06 9.54
N PRO A 197 -12.30 3.15 10.43
CA PRO A 197 -12.41 2.27 11.61
C PRO A 197 -12.70 0.82 11.22
N GLU A 198 -13.44 0.57 10.14
CA GLU A 198 -13.74 -0.79 9.66
C GLU A 198 -12.48 -1.55 9.24
N ILE A 199 -11.55 -0.85 8.55
CA ILE A 199 -10.25 -1.41 8.19
C ILE A 199 -9.40 -1.68 9.43
N VAL A 200 -9.46 -0.80 10.43
CA VAL A 200 -8.75 -1.02 11.71
C VAL A 200 -9.22 -2.31 12.38
N LEU A 201 -10.52 -2.58 12.41
CA LEU A 201 -11.05 -3.81 13.01
C LEU A 201 -10.52 -5.05 12.29
N VAL A 202 -10.61 -5.08 10.96
CA VAL A 202 -10.13 -6.20 10.14
C VAL A 202 -8.62 -6.42 10.33
N LYS A 203 -7.81 -5.37 10.27
CA LYS A 203 -6.35 -5.51 10.43
C LYS A 203 -5.94 -5.93 11.85
N ARG A 204 -6.67 -5.52 12.89
CA ARG A 204 -6.44 -6.03 14.25
C ARG A 204 -6.73 -7.53 14.35
N ALA A 205 -7.85 -7.98 13.80
CA ALA A 205 -8.15 -9.41 13.75
C ALA A 205 -7.07 -10.19 12.99
N MET A 206 -6.54 -9.64 11.89
CA MET A 206 -5.42 -10.24 11.15
C MET A 206 -4.14 -10.31 12.00
N LEU A 207 -3.82 -9.29 12.80
CA LEU A 207 -2.67 -9.31 13.71
C LEU A 207 -2.83 -10.40 14.79
N GLU A 208 -4.03 -10.57 15.31
CA GLU A 208 -4.33 -11.56 16.35
C GLU A 208 -4.33 -12.99 15.82
N SER A 209 -4.56 -13.19 14.51
CA SER A 209 -4.63 -14.50 13.84
C SER A 209 -3.28 -15.04 13.37
N ALA A 210 -2.16 -14.34 13.56
CA ALA A 210 -0.86 -14.70 13.03
C ALA A 210 0.17 -14.97 14.13
N GLU A 211 1.02 -15.98 13.92
CA GLU A 211 2.19 -16.24 14.77
C GLU A 211 3.27 -15.17 14.55
N THR A 212 3.54 -14.82 13.30
CA THR A 212 4.47 -13.76 12.92
C THR A 212 3.74 -12.62 12.21
N ARG A 213 3.91 -11.38 12.67
CA ARG A 213 3.27 -10.16 12.19
C ARG A 213 4.28 -9.26 11.53
N VAL A 214 4.20 -9.13 10.21
CA VAL A 214 5.14 -8.33 9.42
C VAL A 214 4.43 -7.09 8.88
N LEU A 215 4.94 -5.91 9.24
CA LEU A 215 4.44 -4.63 8.73
C LEU A 215 5.25 -4.20 7.51
N LEU A 216 4.57 -3.93 6.41
CA LEU A 216 5.15 -3.48 5.14
C LEU A 216 4.84 -2.00 4.93
N MET A 217 5.85 -1.12 5.00
CA MET A 217 5.63 0.33 4.94
C MET A 217 6.58 1.01 3.96
N ASP A 218 6.04 1.69 2.97
CA ASP A 218 6.85 2.58 2.14
C ASP A 218 7.10 3.93 2.84
N SER A 219 8.24 4.55 2.52
CA SER A 219 8.75 5.77 3.16
C SER A 219 7.79 6.96 3.08
N SER A 220 6.90 7.00 2.08
CA SER A 220 5.93 8.10 1.91
C SER A 220 4.87 8.16 3.03
N LYS A 221 4.74 7.09 3.80
CA LYS A 221 3.76 6.95 4.89
C LYS A 221 4.33 7.29 6.28
N MET A 222 5.60 7.71 6.36
CA MET A 222 6.33 7.98 7.61
C MET A 222 7.10 9.31 7.58
N PRO A 223 7.28 10.01 8.72
CA PRO A 223 6.48 9.85 9.93
C PRO A 223 5.14 10.57 9.76
N ARG A 224 4.03 9.88 9.90
CA ARG A 224 2.66 10.44 9.73
C ARG A 224 1.69 9.85 10.74
N ALA A 225 0.53 10.50 10.91
CA ALA A 225 -0.59 9.97 11.67
C ALA A 225 -1.87 10.04 10.82
N ALA A 226 -2.82 9.15 11.12
CA ALA A 226 -4.16 9.17 10.56
C ALA A 226 -5.20 9.17 11.67
N LEU A 227 -6.49 9.19 11.30
CA LEU A 227 -7.58 9.43 12.24
C LEU A 227 -7.68 8.35 13.32
N HIS A 228 -7.56 7.09 12.95
CA HIS A 228 -7.74 5.97 13.87
C HIS A 228 -6.41 5.26 14.15
N ARG A 229 -6.12 5.04 15.43
CA ARG A 229 -5.00 4.21 15.87
C ARG A 229 -5.28 2.75 15.52
N LEU A 230 -4.34 2.08 14.88
CA LEU A 230 -4.45 0.67 14.52
C LEU A 230 -3.81 -0.21 15.62
N ALA A 231 -2.50 -0.16 15.75
CA ALA A 231 -1.74 -0.95 16.71
C ALA A 231 -0.42 -0.25 17.08
N PRO A 232 0.12 -0.43 18.29
CA PRO A 232 1.49 -0.07 18.60
C PRO A 232 2.48 -0.74 17.63
N VAL A 233 3.59 -0.06 17.33
CA VAL A 233 4.65 -0.64 16.48
C VAL A 233 5.24 -1.90 17.12
N THR A 234 5.20 -2.00 18.44
CA THR A 234 5.67 -3.17 19.22
C THR A 234 4.77 -4.40 19.10
N ASP A 235 3.59 -4.29 18.50
CA ASP A 235 2.70 -5.44 18.27
C ASP A 235 3.08 -6.19 16.97
N TYR A 236 4.07 -5.68 16.23
CA TYR A 236 4.64 -6.33 15.04
C TYR A 236 5.98 -6.98 15.40
N ASP A 237 6.24 -8.15 14.82
CA ASP A 237 7.47 -8.90 15.03
C ASP A 237 8.60 -8.41 14.09
N ARG A 238 8.22 -7.77 12.96
CA ARG A 238 9.15 -7.17 11.98
C ARG A 238 8.49 -6.03 11.22
N LEU A 239 9.31 -5.02 10.90
CA LEU A 239 8.97 -3.93 9.99
C LEU A 239 9.89 -3.99 8.76
N ILE A 240 9.33 -4.00 7.55
CA ILE A 240 10.07 -3.89 6.30
C ILE A 240 9.73 -2.55 5.65
N VAL A 241 10.78 -1.75 5.38
CA VAL A 241 10.66 -0.42 4.76
C VAL A 241 11.56 -0.33 3.53
N ASP A 242 11.28 0.61 2.63
CA ASP A 242 12.20 0.91 1.53
C ASP A 242 13.35 1.85 1.97
N SER A 243 14.39 1.93 1.16
CA SER A 243 15.59 2.76 1.43
C SER A 243 15.35 4.27 1.38
N GLY A 244 14.13 4.74 1.09
CA GLY A 244 13.74 6.15 1.15
C GLY A 244 13.43 6.67 2.56
N VAL A 245 13.38 5.80 3.57
CA VAL A 245 13.15 6.20 4.97
C VAL A 245 14.39 6.90 5.54
N ASP A 246 14.16 7.98 6.30
CA ASP A 246 15.23 8.68 7.02
C ASP A 246 15.96 7.74 7.98
N GLY A 247 17.28 7.69 7.90
CA GLY A 247 18.12 6.83 8.74
C GLY A 247 18.02 7.13 10.24
N ALA A 248 17.67 8.36 10.65
CA ALA A 248 17.39 8.68 12.05
C ALA A 248 16.10 8.00 12.52
N LEU A 249 15.06 8.03 11.69
CA LEU A 249 13.79 7.37 11.97
C LEU A 249 13.94 5.84 12.03
N VAL A 250 14.78 5.26 11.15
CA VAL A 250 15.08 3.81 11.19
C VAL A 250 15.67 3.43 12.54
N LYS A 251 16.67 4.17 13.05
CA LYS A 251 17.29 3.91 14.36
C LYS A 251 16.28 3.98 15.52
N GLU A 252 15.37 4.97 15.50
CA GLU A 252 14.35 5.08 16.53
C GLU A 252 13.36 3.92 16.49
N LEU A 253 13.06 3.39 15.31
CA LEU A 253 12.19 2.24 15.10
C LEU A 253 12.87 0.93 15.55
N GLU A 254 14.17 0.77 15.28
CA GLU A 254 14.98 -0.40 15.71
C GLU A 254 15.03 -0.58 17.22
N GLU A 255 14.82 0.49 18.00
CA GLU A 255 14.68 0.40 19.47
C GLU A 255 13.37 -0.30 19.91
N ARG A 256 12.41 -0.51 19.00
CA ARG A 256 11.04 -1.00 19.29
C ARG A 256 10.68 -2.29 18.57
N VAL A 257 11.15 -2.45 17.36
CA VAL A 257 10.82 -3.58 16.46
C VAL A 257 12.01 -3.84 15.54
N PRO A 258 12.32 -5.09 15.19
CA PRO A 258 13.31 -5.40 14.15
C PRO A 258 12.91 -4.74 12.82
N VAL A 259 13.83 -3.92 12.27
CA VAL A 259 13.61 -3.20 11.00
C VAL A 259 14.51 -3.78 9.92
N GLU A 260 13.91 -4.03 8.76
CA GLU A 260 14.63 -4.39 7.54
C GLU A 260 14.44 -3.29 6.49
N VAL A 261 15.56 -2.76 5.98
CA VAL A 261 15.55 -1.74 4.91
C VAL A 261 15.77 -2.44 3.58
N ALA A 262 14.71 -2.55 2.79
CA ALA A 262 14.74 -3.17 1.47
C ALA A 262 15.47 -2.27 0.46
N PRO A 263 16.44 -2.78 -0.30
CA PRO A 263 17.13 -2.02 -1.34
C PRO A 263 16.21 -1.80 -2.54
N LEU A 264 16.16 -0.57 -3.08
CA LEU A 264 15.41 -0.20 -4.30
C LEU A 264 16.01 -0.80 -5.57
#